data_75b2d06173eee5f166b9dd350d2718c9
#
_entry.id   75b2d06173eee5f166b9dd350d2718c9
#
_cell.length_a   1.000
_cell.length_b   1.000
_cell.length_c   1.000
_cell.angle_alpha   90.00
_cell.angle_beta   90.00
_cell.angle_gamma   90.00
#
_symmetry.space_group_name_H-M   'P 1'
#
loop_
_entity.id
_entity.type
_entity.pdbx_description
1 polymer ?
#
loop_
_entity_poly.entity_id
_entity_poly.type
_entity_poly.pdbx_seq_one_letter_code
_entity_poly.pdbx_strand_id
1 'polypeptide(L)'
;GDKGISATRKEDGKRFHFPGEGGVMRIEADGSGFEVFARGLRNPQELAFDEYGNLFTVDNDGDFGDRERFVFIVEGSDSGWRANHQYRKRDHNQWLAEKLWKPAEEDQPAFLLPPISNYSAGPAGFAYNPGTALGERHRKHFFLAHSTKQTTAITTDPDGASFKMTGEHQVLKGLFVIGINFGPDGALYGADWVNIPWDPHMN
;
A
#
# COMPACT_ATOMS: atom_id res chain seq x y z
N GLY A 1 8.43 10.66 6.10
CA GLY A 1 9.44 11.71 5.84
C GLY A 1 10.78 11.12 5.45
N ASP A 2 11.63 11.94 4.93
CA ASP A 2 12.95 11.60 4.35
C ASP A 2 13.89 10.82 5.29
N LYS A 3 13.58 10.82 6.58
CA LYS A 3 14.36 10.13 7.61
C LYS A 3 13.80 8.80 8.05
N GLY A 4 12.65 8.39 7.51
CA GLY A 4 11.94 7.18 7.91
C GLY A 4 11.13 7.34 9.19
N ILE A 5 10.78 6.21 9.82
CA ILE A 5 9.95 6.20 11.03
C ILE A 5 10.83 6.54 12.23
N SER A 6 10.45 7.57 12.99
CA SER A 6 11.06 7.89 14.27
C SER A 6 10.01 8.42 15.23
N ALA A 7 9.71 7.65 16.27
CA ALA A 7 8.71 7.99 17.28
C ALA A 7 9.08 7.41 18.65
N THR A 8 8.47 7.96 19.71
CA THR A 8 8.63 7.44 21.08
C THR A 8 7.24 7.31 21.69
N ARG A 9 6.92 6.12 22.19
CA ARG A 9 5.69 5.88 22.93
C ARG A 9 5.76 6.54 24.30
N LYS A 10 4.74 7.28 24.65
CA LYS A 10 4.76 8.12 25.86
C LYS A 10 4.70 7.32 27.16
N GLU A 11 3.98 6.21 27.15
CA GLU A 11 3.64 5.44 28.36
C GLU A 11 4.84 4.73 28.97
N ASP A 12 5.75 4.23 28.13
CA ASP A 12 6.89 3.42 28.58
C ASP A 12 8.24 3.93 28.05
N GLY A 13 8.23 5.00 27.24
CA GLY A 13 9.43 5.53 26.62
C GLY A 13 10.01 4.66 25.50
N LYS A 14 9.29 3.64 25.04
CA LYS A 14 9.76 2.76 23.96
C LYS A 14 10.00 3.56 22.70
N ARG A 15 11.22 3.50 22.18
CA ARG A 15 11.63 4.19 20.96
C ARG A 15 11.49 3.27 19.76
N PHE A 16 10.84 3.78 18.71
CA PHE A 16 10.78 3.20 17.38
C PHE A 16 11.68 4.01 16.46
N HIS A 17 12.62 3.35 15.80
CA HIS A 17 13.55 4.02 14.90
C HIS A 17 13.91 3.12 13.73
N PHE A 18 13.31 3.38 12.55
CA PHE A 18 13.51 2.65 11.31
C PHE A 18 13.86 3.65 10.20
N PRO A 19 15.16 4.00 10.06
CA PRO A 19 15.59 4.99 9.09
C PRO A 19 15.45 4.47 7.67
N GLY A 20 14.94 5.34 6.78
CA GLY A 20 14.76 5.01 5.37
C GLY A 20 13.61 4.05 5.06
N GLU A 21 12.70 3.85 6.01
CA GLU A 21 11.51 3.00 5.84
C GLU A 21 10.24 3.79 6.14
N GLY A 22 9.21 3.58 5.34
CA GLY A 22 7.83 3.88 5.68
C GLY A 22 7.15 2.66 6.30
N GLY A 23 5.95 2.84 6.82
CA GLY A 23 5.20 1.76 7.44
C GLY A 23 3.80 2.15 7.89
N VAL A 24 3.15 1.22 8.54
CA VAL A 24 1.83 1.36 9.14
C VAL A 24 1.99 1.49 10.64
N MET A 25 1.33 2.48 11.22
CA MET A 25 1.28 2.70 12.66
C MET A 25 -0.11 2.38 13.18
N ARG A 26 -0.16 1.90 14.43
CA ARG A 26 -1.40 1.68 15.18
C ARG A 26 -1.36 2.47 16.48
N ILE A 27 -2.51 2.99 16.87
CA ILE A 27 -2.73 3.66 18.16
C ILE A 27 -4.12 3.29 18.67
N GLU A 28 -4.27 3.11 19.97
CA GLU A 28 -5.57 2.84 20.58
C GLU A 28 -6.49 4.08 20.55
N ALA A 29 -7.80 3.86 20.69
CA ALA A 29 -8.80 4.92 20.60
C ALA A 29 -8.64 6.03 21.64
N ASP A 30 -8.01 5.74 22.78
CA ASP A 30 -7.70 6.71 23.85
C ASP A 30 -6.36 7.44 23.63
N GLY A 31 -5.67 7.13 22.54
CA GLY A 31 -4.36 7.70 22.18
C GLY A 31 -3.17 6.99 22.81
N SER A 32 -3.38 5.92 23.56
CA SER A 32 -2.32 5.08 24.11
C SER A 32 -1.85 4.00 23.12
N GLY A 33 -0.90 3.18 23.55
CA GLY A 33 -0.50 1.96 22.84
C GLY A 33 0.12 2.19 21.46
N PHE A 34 0.71 3.36 21.19
CA PHE A 34 1.35 3.63 19.90
C PHE A 34 2.39 2.55 19.55
N GLU A 35 2.29 2.02 18.35
CA GLU A 35 3.24 1.05 17.81
C GLU A 35 3.48 1.23 16.31
N VAL A 36 4.59 0.71 15.82
CA VAL A 36 4.84 0.48 14.40
C VAL A 36 4.34 -0.93 14.10
N PHE A 37 3.16 -1.00 13.47
CA PHE A 37 2.45 -2.24 13.20
C PHE A 37 3.13 -3.06 12.08
N ALA A 38 3.55 -2.37 11.02
CA ALA A 38 4.31 -2.97 9.92
C ALA A 38 5.27 -1.93 9.32
N ARG A 39 6.31 -2.37 8.63
CA ARG A 39 7.33 -1.50 8.06
C ARG A 39 7.80 -1.98 6.68
N GLY A 40 8.76 -1.26 6.08
CA GLY A 40 9.31 -1.62 4.77
C GLY A 40 8.40 -1.22 3.62
N LEU A 41 7.64 -0.14 3.79
CA LEU A 41 6.83 0.49 2.76
C LEU A 41 7.46 1.82 2.33
N ARG A 42 7.18 2.26 1.10
CA ARG A 42 7.68 3.56 0.59
C ARG A 42 6.68 4.67 0.83
N ASN A 43 5.50 4.53 0.24
CA ASN A 43 4.44 5.53 0.28
C ASN A 43 3.08 4.84 0.22
N PRO A 44 2.68 4.14 1.29
CA PRO A 44 1.38 3.48 1.33
C PRO A 44 0.26 4.50 1.24
N GLN A 45 -0.63 4.30 0.28
CA GLN A 45 -1.79 5.13 0.04
C GLN A 45 -3.01 4.44 0.61
N GLU A 46 -3.55 5.00 1.68
CA GLU A 46 -4.70 4.48 2.38
C GLU A 46 -4.57 3.01 2.88
N LEU A 47 -5.40 2.66 3.81
CA LEU A 47 -5.48 1.34 4.42
C LEU A 47 -6.94 0.86 4.35
N ALA A 48 -7.14 -0.40 4.06
CA ALA A 48 -8.46 -0.99 4.06
C ALA A 48 -8.48 -2.37 4.72
N PHE A 49 -9.46 -2.60 5.58
CA PHE A 49 -9.75 -3.92 6.11
C PHE A 49 -10.78 -4.63 5.24
N ASP A 50 -10.57 -5.92 5.00
CA ASP A 50 -11.63 -6.77 4.46
C ASP A 50 -12.65 -7.16 5.54
N GLU A 51 -13.66 -7.94 5.17
CA GLU A 51 -14.71 -8.40 6.09
C GLU A 51 -14.24 -9.36 7.20
N TYR A 52 -13.02 -9.87 7.08
CA TYR A 52 -12.40 -10.78 8.07
C TYR A 52 -11.41 -10.05 8.97
N GLY A 53 -11.19 -8.75 8.76
CA GLY A 53 -10.23 -7.96 9.50
C GLY A 53 -8.79 -8.07 9.00
N ASN A 54 -8.56 -8.62 7.82
CA ASN A 54 -7.25 -8.58 7.17
C ASN A 54 -6.98 -7.17 6.66
N LEU A 55 -5.78 -6.67 6.91
CA LEU A 55 -5.38 -5.32 6.55
C LEU A 55 -4.58 -5.31 5.24
N PHE A 56 -4.95 -4.41 4.34
CA PHE A 56 -4.30 -4.24 3.04
C PHE A 56 -3.94 -2.79 2.79
N THR A 57 -2.95 -2.58 1.94
CA THR A 57 -2.58 -1.26 1.41
C THR A 57 -2.08 -1.37 -0.02
N VAL A 58 -2.04 -0.24 -0.68
CA VAL A 58 -1.40 -0.04 -1.97
C VAL A 58 -0.21 0.89 -1.78
N ASP A 59 0.98 0.43 -2.14
CA ASP A 59 2.23 1.12 -1.90
C ASP A 59 2.83 1.62 -3.22
N ASN A 60 3.11 2.91 -3.29
CA ASN A 60 3.68 3.54 -4.46
C ASN A 60 5.17 3.19 -4.59
N ASP A 61 5.66 3.08 -5.82
CA ASP A 61 7.04 2.77 -6.13
C ASP A 61 8.03 3.90 -5.76
N GLY A 62 9.32 3.67 -5.95
CA GLY A 62 10.39 4.64 -5.71
C GLY A 62 10.80 5.43 -6.96
N ASP A 63 10.12 5.29 -8.09
CA ASP A 63 10.40 5.92 -9.39
C ASP A 63 11.74 5.49 -10.04
N PHE A 64 12.43 4.48 -9.51
CA PHE A 64 13.76 4.06 -9.99
C PHE A 64 13.83 2.60 -10.48
N GLY A 65 12.68 2.03 -10.81
CA GLY A 65 12.57 0.73 -11.46
C GLY A 65 12.05 -0.40 -10.58
N ASP A 66 11.68 -0.11 -9.34
CA ASP A 66 10.73 -0.88 -8.57
C ASP A 66 9.32 -0.69 -9.14
N ARG A 67 8.35 -1.36 -8.61
CA ARG A 67 6.95 -1.29 -9.04
C ARG A 67 6.06 -1.04 -7.84
N GLU A 68 4.92 -0.44 -8.12
CA GLU A 68 3.83 -0.33 -7.16
C GLU A 68 3.41 -1.70 -6.67
N ARG A 69 2.96 -1.77 -5.43
CA ARG A 69 2.65 -3.02 -4.75
C ARG A 69 1.26 -3.00 -4.12
N PHE A 70 0.50 -4.05 -4.33
CA PHE A 70 -0.64 -4.39 -3.50
C PHE A 70 -0.17 -5.32 -2.39
N VAL A 71 -0.35 -4.93 -1.13
CA VAL A 71 0.31 -5.57 0.02
C VAL A 71 -0.72 -5.99 1.06
N PHE A 72 -0.60 -7.23 1.52
CA PHE A 72 -1.22 -7.71 2.75
C PHE A 72 -0.34 -7.31 3.94
N ILE A 73 -0.92 -6.65 4.93
CA ILE A 73 -0.20 -6.12 6.09
C ILE A 73 -0.40 -7.06 7.27
N VAL A 74 0.70 -7.63 7.74
CA VAL A 74 0.74 -8.49 8.93
C VAL A 74 1.47 -7.76 10.05
N GLU A 75 1.01 -7.91 11.30
CA GLU A 75 1.66 -7.33 12.47
C GLU A 75 3.14 -7.78 12.55
N GLY A 76 4.03 -6.81 12.75
CA GLY A 76 5.47 -7.03 12.81
C GLY A 76 6.16 -7.28 11.47
N SER A 77 5.41 -7.29 10.36
CA SER A 77 5.97 -7.59 9.03
C SER A 77 6.88 -6.50 8.50
N ASP A 78 7.75 -6.92 7.59
CA ASP A 78 8.63 -6.08 6.79
C ASP A 78 8.40 -6.37 5.30
N SER A 79 7.93 -5.36 4.56
CA SER A 79 7.69 -5.47 3.12
C SER A 79 8.90 -5.11 2.25
N GLY A 80 10.05 -4.86 2.87
CA GLY A 80 11.35 -4.85 2.21
C GLY A 80 11.78 -3.56 1.54
N TRP A 81 10.95 -2.53 1.47
CA TRP A 81 11.37 -1.27 0.85
C TRP A 81 12.36 -0.49 1.74
N ARG A 82 13.41 0.04 1.11
CA ARG A 82 14.47 0.83 1.76
C ARG A 82 14.87 2.00 0.88
N ALA A 83 14.78 3.22 1.40
CA ALA A 83 15.14 4.44 0.68
C ALA A 83 16.58 4.42 0.13
N ASN A 84 17.51 3.80 0.87
CA ASN A 84 18.89 3.72 0.44
C ASN A 84 19.17 2.68 -0.65
N HIS A 85 18.22 1.81 -0.95
CA HIS A 85 18.36 0.73 -1.92
C HIS A 85 17.52 0.95 -3.16
N GLN A 86 16.19 1.10 -3.04
CA GLN A 86 15.31 1.27 -4.18
C GLN A 86 15.32 2.68 -4.76
N TYR A 87 15.59 3.70 -3.95
CA TYR A 87 15.67 5.10 -4.40
C TYR A 87 17.04 5.44 -4.99
N ARG A 88 17.58 4.56 -5.84
CA ARG A 88 18.84 4.74 -6.57
C ARG A 88 18.71 4.27 -8.01
N LYS A 89 19.46 4.89 -8.91
CA LYS A 89 19.50 4.48 -10.33
C LYS A 89 19.84 2.99 -10.45
N ARG A 90 19.21 2.31 -11.41
CA ARG A 90 19.26 0.87 -11.61
C ARG A 90 20.69 0.28 -11.70
N ASP A 91 21.58 1.01 -12.34
CA ASP A 91 22.99 0.64 -12.54
C ASP A 91 23.83 0.61 -11.25
N HIS A 92 23.32 1.21 -10.18
CA HIS A 92 23.94 1.25 -8.85
C HIS A 92 23.10 0.62 -7.76
N ASN A 93 22.02 -0.08 -8.12
CA ASN A 93 21.07 -0.65 -7.20
C ASN A 93 21.20 -2.18 -7.13
N GLN A 94 22.11 -2.65 -6.29
CA GLN A 94 22.34 -4.09 -6.07
C GLN A 94 21.08 -4.80 -5.55
N TRP A 95 20.29 -4.14 -4.74
CA TRP A 95 19.02 -4.68 -4.23
C TRP A 95 18.08 -5.13 -5.36
N LEU A 96 17.92 -4.29 -6.39
CA LEU A 96 17.13 -4.62 -7.58
C LEU A 96 17.85 -5.60 -8.51
N ALA A 97 19.15 -5.43 -8.70
CA ALA A 97 19.95 -6.26 -9.62
C ALA A 97 20.03 -7.72 -9.14
N GLU A 98 20.24 -7.92 -7.86
CA GLU A 98 20.40 -9.24 -7.23
C GLU A 98 19.10 -9.79 -6.65
N LYS A 99 17.99 -9.01 -6.73
CA LYS A 99 16.67 -9.39 -6.20
C LYS A 99 16.73 -9.81 -4.73
N LEU A 100 17.40 -9.04 -3.90
CA LEU A 100 17.70 -9.38 -2.50
C LEU A 100 16.45 -9.56 -1.61
N TRP A 101 15.26 -9.20 -2.10
CA TRP A 101 13.99 -9.47 -1.42
C TRP A 101 13.45 -10.89 -1.66
N LYS A 102 14.06 -11.67 -2.55
CA LYS A 102 13.65 -13.05 -2.83
C LYS A 102 14.58 -14.03 -2.12
N PRO A 103 14.05 -15.14 -1.63
CA PRO A 103 14.89 -16.27 -1.23
C PRO A 103 15.77 -16.73 -2.41
N ALA A 104 16.97 -17.21 -2.12
CA ALA A 104 17.85 -17.77 -3.13
C ALA A 104 17.34 -19.11 -3.66
N GLU A 105 16.70 -19.89 -2.79
CA GLU A 105 16.10 -21.20 -3.10
C GLU A 105 14.59 -21.17 -2.86
N GLU A 106 13.82 -21.95 -3.61
CA GLU A 106 12.35 -21.96 -3.54
C GLU A 106 11.78 -22.46 -2.20
N ASP A 107 12.52 -23.30 -1.49
CA ASP A 107 12.15 -23.86 -0.21
C ASP A 107 12.60 -23.02 1.02
N GLN A 108 13.31 -21.93 0.78
CA GLN A 108 13.70 -21.01 1.84
C GLN A 108 12.53 -20.12 2.28
N PRO A 109 12.34 -19.93 3.60
CA PRO A 109 11.36 -18.94 4.06
C PRO A 109 11.75 -17.54 3.61
N ALA A 110 10.75 -16.78 3.14
CA ALA A 110 10.96 -15.38 2.81
C ALA A 110 11.21 -14.55 4.08
N PHE A 111 12.28 -13.78 4.11
CA PHE A 111 12.54 -12.82 5.20
C PHE A 111 11.63 -11.60 5.14
N LEU A 112 11.13 -11.28 3.94
CA LEU A 112 10.30 -10.13 3.66
C LEU A 112 8.94 -10.62 3.19
N LEU A 113 7.88 -9.94 3.60
CA LEU A 113 6.55 -10.24 3.12
C LEU A 113 6.43 -9.82 1.64
N PRO A 114 6.25 -10.78 0.70
CA PRO A 114 6.12 -10.43 -0.70
C PRO A 114 4.81 -9.68 -0.95
N PRO A 115 4.74 -8.81 -1.97
CA PRO A 115 3.47 -8.21 -2.37
C PRO A 115 2.53 -9.28 -2.95
N ILE A 116 1.22 -9.06 -2.79
CA ILE A 116 0.19 -9.86 -3.45
C ILE A 116 0.31 -9.71 -4.96
N SER A 117 0.53 -8.49 -5.43
CA SER A 117 0.72 -8.17 -6.83
C SER A 117 1.58 -6.92 -7.01
N ASN A 118 2.27 -6.85 -8.14
CA ASN A 118 2.87 -5.62 -8.63
C ASN A 118 2.03 -5.08 -9.79
N TYR A 119 1.87 -3.77 -9.85
CA TYR A 119 1.19 -3.09 -10.96
C TYR A 119 2.01 -1.87 -11.41
N SER A 120 1.56 -1.15 -12.42
CA SER A 120 2.34 -0.10 -13.08
C SER A 120 1.61 1.23 -13.18
N ALA A 121 0.90 1.59 -12.11
CA ALA A 121 0.17 2.86 -12.04
C ALA A 121 0.14 3.34 -10.60
N GLY A 122 0.69 4.51 -10.33
CA GLY A 122 0.75 5.07 -8.98
C GLY A 122 -0.63 5.04 -8.29
N PRO A 123 -0.75 4.40 -7.13
CA PRO A 123 -1.99 4.37 -6.38
C PRO A 123 -2.29 5.75 -5.80
N ALA A 124 -3.56 6.08 -5.71
CA ALA A 124 -4.00 7.37 -5.18
C ALA A 124 -5.09 7.23 -4.11
N GLY A 125 -6.07 6.35 -4.30
CA GLY A 125 -7.10 6.08 -3.31
C GLY A 125 -7.38 4.58 -3.22
N PHE A 126 -7.74 4.09 -2.04
CA PHE A 126 -7.97 2.67 -1.80
C PHE A 126 -9.05 2.47 -0.74
N ALA A 127 -10.08 1.68 -1.05
CA ALA A 127 -11.16 1.37 -0.12
C ALA A 127 -11.70 -0.04 -0.35
N TYR A 128 -12.20 -0.67 0.71
CA TYR A 128 -12.92 -1.95 0.64
C TYR A 128 -14.43 -1.71 0.70
N ASN A 129 -15.19 -2.42 -0.14
CA ASN A 129 -16.65 -2.38 -0.10
C ASN A 129 -17.16 -3.01 1.21
N PRO A 130 -17.91 -2.27 2.05
CA PRO A 130 -18.40 -2.77 3.34
C PRO A 130 -19.46 -3.88 3.22
N GLY A 131 -19.76 -4.34 2.00
CA GLY A 131 -20.72 -5.41 1.72
C GLY A 131 -22.16 -4.95 1.53
N THR A 132 -22.45 -3.69 1.79
CA THR A 132 -23.79 -3.07 1.65
C THR A 132 -23.85 -2.04 0.53
N ALA A 133 -22.71 -1.76 -0.10
CA ALA A 133 -22.54 -0.72 -1.11
C ALA A 133 -22.48 -1.32 -2.53
N LEU A 134 -22.89 -0.54 -3.53
CA LEU A 134 -22.80 -0.85 -4.98
C LEU A 134 -23.40 -2.17 -5.43
N GLY A 135 -24.27 -2.79 -4.61
CA GLY A 135 -24.95 -4.06 -4.92
C GLY A 135 -24.03 -5.30 -4.93
N GLU A 136 -24.62 -6.46 -5.16
CA GLU A 136 -23.96 -7.78 -5.05
C GLU A 136 -22.75 -7.94 -5.99
N ARG A 137 -22.76 -7.30 -7.17
CA ARG A 137 -21.69 -7.38 -8.16
C ARG A 137 -20.34 -6.95 -7.58
N HIS A 138 -20.33 -5.98 -6.67
CA HIS A 138 -19.13 -5.40 -6.13
C HIS A 138 -18.86 -5.81 -4.67
N ARG A 139 -19.59 -6.78 -4.19
CA ARG A 139 -19.36 -7.35 -2.87
C ARG A 139 -17.95 -7.94 -2.80
N LYS A 140 -17.27 -7.76 -1.66
CA LYS A 140 -15.88 -8.21 -1.43
C LYS A 140 -14.82 -7.60 -2.35
N HIS A 141 -15.10 -6.47 -2.96
CA HIS A 141 -14.12 -5.80 -3.79
C HIS A 141 -13.39 -4.68 -3.04
N PHE A 142 -12.11 -4.60 -3.29
CA PHE A 142 -11.33 -3.40 -3.08
C PHE A 142 -11.46 -2.51 -4.32
N PHE A 143 -11.46 -1.21 -4.10
CA PHE A 143 -11.45 -0.19 -5.14
C PHE A 143 -10.12 0.54 -5.06
N LEU A 144 -9.40 0.60 -6.17
CA LEU A 144 -8.09 1.21 -6.31
C LEU A 144 -8.14 2.29 -7.37
N ALA A 145 -7.94 3.54 -6.96
CA ALA A 145 -7.76 4.66 -7.89
C ALA A 145 -6.29 4.79 -8.30
N HIS A 146 -6.07 5.05 -9.58
CA HIS A 146 -4.75 5.12 -10.19
C HIS A 146 -4.45 6.50 -10.77
N SER A 147 -3.20 6.92 -10.72
CA SER A 147 -2.68 8.13 -11.37
C SER A 147 -2.90 8.16 -12.89
N THR A 148 -3.18 7.01 -13.50
CA THR A 148 -3.54 6.88 -14.93
C THR A 148 -4.99 7.25 -15.25
N LYS A 149 -5.70 7.91 -14.34
CA LYS A 149 -7.11 8.31 -14.46
C LYS A 149 -8.08 7.13 -14.61
N GLN A 150 -7.83 6.09 -13.85
CA GLN A 150 -8.68 4.91 -13.77
C GLN A 150 -8.94 4.55 -12.30
N THR A 151 -10.09 3.94 -12.05
CA THR A 151 -10.36 3.23 -10.81
C THR A 151 -10.72 1.79 -11.17
N THR A 152 -10.02 0.83 -10.59
CA THR A 152 -10.27 -0.60 -10.76
C THR A 152 -10.89 -1.18 -9.50
N ALA A 153 -11.74 -2.18 -9.68
CA ALA A 153 -12.21 -3.03 -8.60
C ALA A 153 -11.46 -4.37 -8.68
N ILE A 154 -11.02 -4.86 -7.54
CA ILE A 154 -10.24 -6.10 -7.41
C ILE A 154 -10.78 -6.94 -6.27
N THR A 155 -10.64 -8.25 -6.35
CA THR A 155 -10.89 -9.19 -5.26
C THR A 155 -9.60 -9.92 -4.88
N THR A 156 -9.61 -10.57 -3.73
CA THR A 156 -8.51 -11.42 -3.28
C THR A 156 -9.04 -12.80 -2.93
N ASP A 157 -8.27 -13.83 -3.28
CA ASP A 157 -8.46 -15.20 -2.82
C ASP A 157 -7.28 -15.61 -1.93
N PRO A 158 -7.49 -16.43 -0.90
CA PRO A 158 -6.40 -17.00 -0.12
C PRO A 158 -5.40 -17.74 -0.99
N ASP A 159 -4.11 -17.56 -0.71
CA ASP A 159 -3.01 -18.25 -1.39
C ASP A 159 -1.87 -18.54 -0.38
N GLY A 160 -1.85 -19.75 0.16
CA GLY A 160 -0.97 -20.14 1.26
C GLY A 160 -1.23 -19.29 2.52
N ALA A 161 -0.18 -18.64 3.02
CA ALA A 161 -0.24 -17.71 4.16
C ALA A 161 -0.55 -16.25 3.74
N SER A 162 -0.87 -16.01 2.48
CA SER A 162 -1.14 -14.70 1.91
C SER A 162 -2.37 -14.77 1.00
N PHE A 163 -2.43 -13.90 0.01
CA PHE A 163 -3.52 -13.78 -0.95
C PHE A 163 -2.97 -13.65 -2.37
N LYS A 164 -3.79 -13.95 -3.35
CA LYS A 164 -3.61 -13.58 -4.75
C LYS A 164 -4.70 -12.61 -5.18
N MET A 165 -4.34 -11.66 -6.02
CA MET A 165 -5.28 -10.71 -6.61
C MET A 165 -6.09 -11.41 -7.72
N THR A 166 -7.40 -11.19 -7.69
CA THR A 166 -8.34 -11.78 -8.66
C THR A 166 -9.40 -10.74 -9.06
N GLY A 167 -10.23 -11.07 -10.04
CA GLY A 167 -11.43 -10.31 -10.38
C GLY A 167 -11.20 -8.87 -10.83
N GLU A 168 -9.99 -8.50 -11.27
CA GLU A 168 -9.66 -7.13 -11.67
C GLU A 168 -10.51 -6.67 -12.85
N HIS A 169 -11.20 -5.53 -12.68
CA HIS A 169 -11.92 -4.86 -13.75
C HIS A 169 -12.02 -3.36 -13.53
N GLN A 170 -12.14 -2.60 -14.61
CA GLN A 170 -12.27 -1.15 -14.58
C GLN A 170 -13.67 -0.71 -14.16
N VAL A 171 -13.76 0.24 -13.23
CA VAL A 171 -15.02 0.83 -12.73
C VAL A 171 -15.20 2.25 -13.24
N LEU A 172 -14.17 3.09 -13.13
CA LEU A 172 -14.18 4.47 -13.59
C LEU A 172 -13.02 4.72 -14.55
N LYS A 173 -13.22 5.66 -15.47
CA LYS A 173 -12.20 6.10 -16.42
C LYS A 173 -12.30 7.61 -16.66
N GLY A 174 -11.14 8.24 -16.83
CA GLY A 174 -11.04 9.65 -17.20
C GLY A 174 -11.01 10.60 -16.01
N LEU A 175 -11.21 10.13 -14.79
CA LEU A 175 -11.10 10.90 -13.54
C LEU A 175 -9.80 10.58 -12.84
N PHE A 176 -9.09 11.60 -12.38
CA PHE A 176 -7.90 11.42 -11.56
C PHE A 176 -8.28 11.44 -10.07
N VAL A 177 -8.92 10.38 -9.64
CA VAL A 177 -9.37 10.22 -8.25
C VAL A 177 -8.15 10.00 -7.36
N ILE A 178 -8.01 10.83 -6.32
CA ILE A 178 -6.89 10.81 -5.36
C ILE A 178 -7.29 10.29 -3.98
N GLY A 179 -8.55 10.11 -3.75
CA GLY A 179 -9.08 9.52 -2.52
C GLY A 179 -10.46 8.94 -2.77
N ILE A 180 -10.75 7.77 -2.23
CA ILE A 180 -12.05 7.12 -2.35
C ILE A 180 -12.50 6.60 -0.99
N ASN A 181 -13.80 6.66 -0.75
CA ASN A 181 -14.39 6.08 0.45
C ASN A 181 -15.86 5.75 0.22
N PHE A 182 -16.41 4.84 1.02
CA PHE A 182 -17.83 4.55 1.03
C PHE A 182 -18.57 5.43 2.04
N GLY A 183 -19.65 6.04 1.58
CA GLY A 183 -20.55 6.78 2.44
C GLY A 183 -21.54 5.88 3.19
N PRO A 184 -22.22 6.43 4.22
CA PRO A 184 -23.24 5.70 4.97
C PRO A 184 -24.49 5.37 4.14
N ASP A 185 -24.65 6.02 2.99
CA ASP A 185 -25.69 5.77 1.98
C ASP A 185 -25.35 4.62 1.01
N GLY A 186 -24.16 4.03 1.14
CA GLY A 186 -23.65 2.98 0.27
C GLY A 186 -23.10 3.46 -1.07
N ALA A 187 -22.98 4.76 -1.29
CA ALA A 187 -22.34 5.32 -2.46
C ALA A 187 -20.80 5.34 -2.31
N LEU A 188 -20.09 5.17 -3.43
CA LEU A 188 -18.65 5.40 -3.51
C LEU A 188 -18.39 6.88 -3.79
N TYR A 189 -17.69 7.53 -2.88
CA TYR A 189 -17.26 8.92 -3.03
C TYR A 189 -15.82 8.96 -3.52
N GLY A 190 -15.55 9.81 -4.49
CA GLY A 190 -14.20 10.03 -5.03
C GLY A 190 -13.85 11.51 -5.04
N ALA A 191 -12.66 11.85 -4.59
CA ALA A 191 -12.09 13.19 -4.73
C ALA A 191 -11.23 13.22 -6.00
N ASP A 192 -11.63 14.03 -6.99
CA ASP A 192 -10.91 14.18 -8.24
C ASP A 192 -9.93 15.34 -8.19
N TRP A 193 -8.73 15.12 -8.71
CA TRP A 193 -7.70 16.15 -8.80
C TRP A 193 -7.69 16.79 -10.18
N VAL A 194 -7.80 18.12 -10.21
CA VAL A 194 -7.62 18.88 -11.45
C VAL A 194 -6.17 18.74 -11.93
N ASN A 195 -6.01 18.07 -13.06
CA ASN A 195 -4.72 17.82 -13.66
C ASN A 195 -4.15 19.12 -14.27
N ILE A 196 -3.38 19.84 -13.47
CA ILE A 196 -2.44 20.82 -13.98
C ILE A 196 -1.19 20.02 -14.39
N PRO A 197 -0.65 20.21 -15.60
CA PRO A 197 0.59 19.53 -15.98
C PRO A 197 1.66 19.76 -14.89
N TRP A 198 2.27 18.68 -14.45
CA TRP A 198 3.36 18.77 -13.49
C TRP A 198 4.49 19.60 -14.08
N ASP A 199 4.75 20.77 -13.51
CA ASP A 199 5.90 21.60 -13.85
C ASP A 199 6.93 21.45 -12.75
N PRO A 200 8.08 20.78 -13.00
CA PRO A 200 9.13 20.60 -12.02
C PRO A 200 9.79 21.90 -11.57
N HIS A 201 9.47 23.03 -12.22
CA HIS A 201 10.01 24.35 -11.93
C HIS A 201 9.09 25.23 -11.08
N MET A 202 7.90 24.72 -10.69
CA MET A 202 6.98 25.44 -9.80
C MET A 202 7.20 25.18 -8.30
N ASN A 203 8.36 24.70 -7.90
CA ASN A 203 8.78 24.58 -6.49
C ASN A 203 9.78 25.68 -6.14
#